data_fa9e9c645394781f6446d5ec8986f846
#
_entry.id   fa9e9c645394781f6446d5ec8986f846
#
_cell.length_a   1.000
_cell.length_b   1.000
_cell.length_c   1.000
_cell.angle_alpha   90.00
_cell.angle_beta   90.00
_cell.angle_gamma   90.00
#
_symmetry.space_group_name_H-M   'P 1'
#
loop_
_entity.id
_entity.type
_entity.pdbx_description
1 polymer ?
#
loop_
_entity_poly.entity_id
_entity_poly.type
_entity_poly.pdbx_seq_one_letter_code
_entity_poly.pdbx_strand_id
1 'polypeptide(L)'
;MSEYDALIAAATKVRENAHAKFSNFKVGAALHTPSGKIFPGCNIENATYGLTLCAERVAIFKAISEGERRFDSIAVVTDTDTLTPPCGACRQIIWEFCGDIPVVLSNLKGKVEALRMSQLFPKPFDSSNL
;
A
#
# COMPACT_ATOMS: atom_id res chain seq x y z
N MET A 1 -3.86 0.44 21.76
CA MET A 1 -4.25 0.91 20.42
C MET A 1 -3.04 1.53 19.74
N SER A 2 -2.89 1.22 18.49
CA SER A 2 -1.78 1.73 17.67
C SER A 2 -2.20 3.03 16.97
N GLU A 3 -1.24 3.90 16.71
CA GLU A 3 -1.48 5.10 15.88
C GLU A 3 -1.94 4.75 14.47
N TYR A 4 -1.74 3.49 14.02
CA TYR A 4 -2.10 3.03 12.69
C TYR A 4 -3.46 2.31 12.62
N ASP A 5 -4.21 2.24 13.73
CA ASP A 5 -5.46 1.47 13.77
C ASP A 5 -6.48 1.93 12.73
N ALA A 6 -6.66 3.23 12.57
CA ALA A 6 -7.60 3.77 11.57
C ALA A 6 -7.15 3.45 10.16
N LEU A 7 -5.84 3.50 9.90
CA LEU A 7 -5.27 3.20 8.59
C LEU A 7 -5.44 1.72 8.24
N ILE A 8 -5.15 0.85 9.20
CA ILE A 8 -5.34 -0.60 9.04
C ILE A 8 -6.82 -0.92 8.82
N ALA A 9 -7.71 -0.27 9.55
CA ALA A 9 -9.16 -0.49 9.41
C ALA A 9 -9.64 -0.11 8.00
N ALA A 10 -9.16 1.01 7.45
CA ALA A 10 -9.50 1.43 6.10
C ALA A 10 -8.99 0.44 5.06
N ALA A 11 -7.76 -0.04 5.21
CA ALA A 11 -7.16 -1.04 4.31
C ALA A 11 -7.93 -2.37 4.39
N THR A 12 -8.31 -2.79 5.60
CA THR A 12 -9.09 -4.02 5.81
C THR A 12 -10.45 -3.93 5.11
N LYS A 13 -11.12 -2.80 5.24
CA LYS A 13 -12.45 -2.59 4.66
C LYS A 13 -12.41 -2.60 3.12
N VAL A 14 -11.47 -1.85 2.53
CA VAL A 14 -11.39 -1.73 1.07
C VAL A 14 -10.95 -3.04 0.42
N ARG A 15 -10.23 -3.88 1.15
CA ARG A 15 -9.81 -5.19 0.67
C ARG A 15 -10.99 -6.03 0.15
N GLU A 16 -12.17 -5.90 0.79
CA GLU A 16 -13.35 -6.64 0.38
C GLU A 16 -13.82 -6.28 -1.03
N ASN A 17 -13.42 -5.13 -1.55
CA ASN A 17 -13.77 -4.68 -2.90
C ASN A 17 -12.75 -5.13 -3.95
N ALA A 18 -11.70 -5.85 -3.57
CA ALA A 18 -10.66 -6.27 -4.50
C ALA A 18 -11.23 -7.12 -5.64
N HIS A 19 -10.77 -6.83 -6.86
CA HIS A 19 -11.09 -7.62 -8.04
C HIS A 19 -9.94 -8.60 -8.27
N ALA A 20 -9.98 -9.73 -7.56
CA ALA A 20 -8.91 -10.73 -7.53
C ALA A 20 -9.35 -12.03 -8.20
N LYS A 21 -9.99 -11.91 -9.35
CA LYS A 21 -10.62 -13.01 -10.09
C LYS A 21 -9.63 -14.10 -10.49
N PHE A 22 -8.37 -13.73 -10.75
CA PHE A 22 -7.36 -14.66 -11.28
C PHE A 22 -6.49 -15.26 -10.18
N SER A 23 -5.99 -14.45 -9.25
CA SER A 23 -5.11 -14.91 -8.17
C SER A 23 -5.88 -15.40 -6.95
N ASN A 24 -7.10 -14.95 -6.78
CA ASN A 24 -7.89 -15.17 -5.56
C ASN A 24 -7.20 -14.59 -4.32
N PHE A 25 -6.30 -13.65 -4.49
CA PHE A 25 -5.51 -13.03 -3.43
C PHE A 25 -5.89 -11.56 -3.30
N LYS A 26 -6.75 -11.27 -2.32
CA LYS A 26 -7.25 -9.92 -2.07
C LYS A 26 -6.28 -9.15 -1.18
N VAL A 27 -5.95 -7.93 -1.60
CA VAL A 27 -5.08 -7.02 -0.86
C VAL A 27 -5.80 -5.68 -0.69
N GLY A 28 -5.73 -5.13 0.51
CA GLY A 28 -6.18 -3.78 0.79
C GLY A 28 -5.00 -2.92 1.20
N ALA A 29 -5.01 -1.66 0.78
CA ALA A 29 -4.01 -0.69 1.18
C ALA A 29 -4.69 0.61 1.56
N ALA A 30 -4.05 1.39 2.41
CA ALA A 30 -4.55 2.72 2.77
C ALA A 30 -3.36 3.65 2.98
N LEU A 31 -3.44 4.82 2.35
CA LEU A 31 -2.40 5.84 2.36
C LEU A 31 -2.86 7.00 3.23
N HIS A 32 -1.99 7.50 4.11
CA HIS A 32 -2.31 8.57 5.05
C HIS A 32 -1.56 9.84 4.69
N THR A 33 -2.24 10.98 4.75
CA THR A 33 -1.62 12.29 4.53
C THR A 33 -1.39 13.02 5.85
N PRO A 34 -0.43 13.98 5.89
CA PRO A 34 -0.22 14.78 7.10
C PRO A 34 -1.47 15.57 7.56
N SER A 35 -2.39 15.86 6.65
CA SER A 35 -3.65 16.55 6.97
C SER A 35 -4.70 15.62 7.57
N GLY A 36 -4.41 14.32 7.67
CA GLY A 36 -5.32 13.35 8.29
C GLY A 36 -6.25 12.62 7.31
N LYS A 37 -6.09 12.83 6.00
CA LYS A 37 -6.89 12.12 5.00
C LYS A 37 -6.36 10.71 4.80
N ILE A 38 -7.27 9.78 4.49
CA ILE A 38 -6.94 8.39 4.19
C ILE A 38 -7.46 8.06 2.80
N PHE A 39 -6.58 7.51 1.96
CA PHE A 39 -6.92 7.07 0.60
C PHE A 39 -6.78 5.56 0.52
N PRO A 40 -7.91 4.82 0.57
CA PRO A 40 -7.85 3.35 0.47
C PRO A 40 -7.78 2.89 -0.98
N GLY A 41 -7.20 1.73 -1.19
CA GLY A 41 -7.15 1.07 -2.49
C GLY A 41 -7.10 -0.43 -2.34
N CYS A 42 -7.55 -1.16 -3.35
CA CYS A 42 -7.48 -2.62 -3.39
C CYS A 42 -6.92 -3.04 -4.73
N ASN A 43 -6.46 -4.30 -4.81
CA ASN A 43 -5.94 -4.80 -6.09
C ASN A 43 -7.06 -5.01 -7.09
N ILE A 44 -6.75 -4.71 -8.35
CA ILE A 44 -7.70 -4.81 -9.46
C ILE A 44 -6.98 -5.55 -10.58
N GLU A 45 -7.40 -6.80 -10.78
CA GLU A 45 -6.74 -7.69 -11.74
C GLU A 45 -7.37 -7.60 -13.12
N ASN A 46 -6.57 -7.89 -14.12
CA ASN A 46 -6.97 -7.84 -15.51
C ASN A 46 -6.50 -9.12 -16.21
N ALA A 47 -7.27 -9.62 -17.19
CA ALA A 47 -6.86 -10.76 -17.99
C ALA A 47 -5.54 -10.49 -18.71
N THR A 48 -5.26 -9.24 -19.05
CA THR A 48 -3.94 -8.80 -19.47
C THR A 48 -3.13 -8.51 -18.21
N TYR A 49 -2.37 -9.49 -17.73
CA TYR A 49 -1.72 -9.43 -16.43
C TYR A 49 -0.88 -8.18 -16.20
N GLY A 50 -0.23 -7.66 -17.24
CA GLY A 50 0.56 -6.43 -17.14
C GLY A 50 -0.26 -5.19 -16.81
N LEU A 51 -1.58 -5.23 -16.94
CA LEU A 51 -2.48 -4.12 -16.60
C LEU A 51 -3.05 -4.25 -15.19
N THR A 52 -2.76 -5.32 -14.49
CA THR A 52 -3.18 -5.51 -13.09
C THR A 52 -2.54 -4.44 -12.21
N LEU A 53 -3.36 -3.83 -11.34
CA LEU A 53 -2.88 -2.85 -10.36
C LEU A 53 -2.91 -3.45 -8.96
N CYS A 54 -1.78 -3.31 -8.25
CA CYS A 54 -1.71 -3.67 -6.83
C CYS A 54 -2.45 -2.64 -5.99
N ALA A 55 -2.90 -3.04 -4.81
CA ALA A 55 -3.66 -2.18 -3.89
C ALA A 55 -2.93 -0.87 -3.57
N GLU A 56 -1.62 -0.95 -3.33
CA GLU A 56 -0.80 0.20 -2.99
C GLU A 56 -0.82 1.24 -4.11
N ARG A 57 -0.72 0.79 -5.36
CA ARG A 57 -0.74 1.70 -6.52
C ARG A 57 -2.11 2.36 -6.70
N VAL A 58 -3.19 1.62 -6.47
CA VAL A 58 -4.53 2.20 -6.54
C VAL A 58 -4.70 3.31 -5.51
N ALA A 59 -4.26 3.07 -4.28
CA ALA A 59 -4.33 4.07 -3.21
C ALA A 59 -3.50 5.32 -3.55
N ILE A 60 -2.25 5.13 -3.99
CA ILE A 60 -1.34 6.23 -4.29
C ILE A 60 -1.84 7.04 -5.49
N PHE A 61 -2.23 6.39 -6.57
CA PHE A 61 -2.67 7.08 -7.78
C PHE A 61 -3.97 7.83 -7.54
N LYS A 62 -4.87 7.29 -6.74
CA LYS A 62 -6.09 7.98 -6.33
C LYS A 62 -5.74 9.27 -5.58
N ALA A 63 -4.86 9.19 -4.61
CA ALA A 63 -4.47 10.35 -3.81
C ALA A 63 -3.81 11.43 -4.67
N ILE A 64 -2.90 11.04 -5.55
CA ILE A 64 -2.22 11.97 -6.45
C ILE A 64 -3.22 12.62 -7.42
N SER A 65 -4.18 11.85 -7.94
CA SER A 65 -5.20 12.37 -8.85
C SER A 65 -6.12 13.38 -8.17
N GLU A 66 -6.20 13.35 -6.84
CA GLU A 66 -6.97 14.31 -6.07
C GLU A 66 -6.14 15.50 -5.58
N GLY A 67 -4.88 15.58 -6.02
CA GLY A 67 -4.02 16.73 -5.72
C GLY A 67 -3.07 16.56 -4.56
N GLU A 68 -3.08 15.41 -3.87
CA GLU A 68 -2.17 15.17 -2.75
C GLU A 68 -0.75 14.88 -3.24
N ARG A 69 0.24 15.38 -2.49
CA ARG A 69 1.66 15.19 -2.84
C ARG A 69 2.51 14.78 -1.65
N ARG A 70 1.98 14.82 -0.43
CA ARG A 70 2.69 14.47 0.80
C ARG A 70 1.98 13.34 1.50
N PHE A 71 2.74 12.33 1.92
CA PHE A 71 2.22 11.13 2.55
C PHE A 71 3.13 10.75 3.72
N ASP A 72 2.55 10.26 4.82
CA ASP A 72 3.33 9.96 6.02
C ASP A 72 3.26 8.50 6.45
N SER A 73 2.38 7.70 5.88
CA SER A 73 2.33 6.26 6.16
C SER A 73 1.43 5.55 5.15
N ILE A 74 1.67 4.26 4.96
CA ILE A 74 0.83 3.39 4.14
C ILE A 74 0.66 2.06 4.86
N ALA A 75 -0.56 1.53 4.89
CA ALA A 75 -0.86 0.21 5.43
C ALA A 75 -1.20 -0.75 4.30
N VAL A 76 -0.80 -2.02 4.46
CA VAL A 76 -1.10 -3.10 3.50
C VAL A 76 -1.65 -4.27 4.32
N VAL A 77 -2.85 -4.73 3.95
CA VAL A 77 -3.56 -5.79 4.67
C VAL A 77 -3.85 -6.96 3.74
N THR A 78 -3.47 -8.14 4.18
CA THR A 78 -3.71 -9.40 3.46
C THR A 78 -4.23 -10.46 4.44
N ASP A 79 -4.87 -11.50 3.90
CA ASP A 79 -5.31 -12.64 4.70
C ASP A 79 -4.23 -13.73 4.64
N THR A 80 -3.14 -13.50 5.36
CA THR A 80 -1.99 -14.40 5.39
C THR A 80 -1.46 -14.54 6.82
N ASP A 81 -0.91 -15.69 7.15
CA ASP A 81 -0.30 -15.90 8.47
C ASP A 81 1.02 -15.13 8.57
N THR A 82 1.83 -15.19 7.52
CA THR A 82 3.03 -14.36 7.40
C THR A 82 2.64 -13.06 6.72
N LEU A 83 3.06 -11.93 7.28
CA LEU A 83 2.74 -10.62 6.72
C LEU A 83 3.34 -10.46 5.32
N THR A 84 2.55 -9.90 4.41
CA THR A 84 2.92 -9.75 3.01
C THR A 84 3.43 -8.35 2.73
N PRO A 85 4.71 -8.18 2.39
CA PRO A 85 5.24 -6.85 2.02
C PRO A 85 4.81 -6.47 0.60
N PRO A 86 4.89 -5.17 0.24
CA PRO A 86 4.63 -4.75 -1.13
C PRO A 86 5.63 -5.38 -2.10
N CYS A 87 5.18 -5.70 -3.31
CA CYS A 87 6.04 -6.26 -4.36
C CYS A 87 7.08 -5.22 -4.81
N GLY A 88 8.07 -5.66 -5.60
CA GLY A 88 9.15 -4.78 -6.05
C GLY A 88 8.65 -3.56 -6.82
N ALA A 89 7.68 -3.75 -7.72
CA ALA A 89 7.09 -2.65 -8.47
C ALA A 89 6.41 -1.63 -7.56
N CYS A 90 5.68 -2.11 -6.54
CA CYS A 90 5.04 -1.23 -5.58
C CYS A 90 6.05 -0.49 -4.71
N ARG A 91 7.17 -1.13 -4.36
CA ARG A 91 8.24 -0.46 -3.61
C ARG A 91 8.81 0.71 -4.39
N GLN A 92 9.01 0.54 -5.69
CA GLN A 92 9.47 1.62 -6.57
C GLN A 92 8.46 2.79 -6.57
N ILE A 93 7.16 2.47 -6.70
CA ILE A 93 6.10 3.48 -6.72
C ILE A 93 6.00 4.20 -5.36
N ILE A 94 6.03 3.46 -4.26
CA ILE A 94 5.97 4.07 -2.92
C ILE A 94 7.18 5.00 -2.71
N TRP A 95 8.37 4.53 -3.07
CA TRP A 95 9.58 5.36 -2.93
C TRP A 95 9.49 6.64 -3.74
N GLU A 96 9.07 6.54 -5.01
CA GLU A 96 8.97 7.69 -5.91
C GLU A 96 8.02 8.76 -5.36
N PHE A 97 6.83 8.37 -4.92
CA PHE A 97 5.77 9.31 -4.58
C PHE A 97 5.66 9.61 -3.09
N CYS A 98 6.14 8.74 -2.24
CA CYS A 98 5.98 8.87 -0.79
C CYS A 98 7.31 9.01 -0.05
N GLY A 99 8.43 8.56 -0.63
CA GLY A 99 9.73 8.59 0.02
C GLY A 99 9.88 7.55 1.12
N ASP A 100 10.71 7.84 2.11
CA ASP A 100 11.00 6.91 3.21
C ASP A 100 9.98 7.03 4.31
N ILE A 101 8.79 6.48 4.09
CA ILE A 101 7.68 6.50 5.05
C ILE A 101 7.54 5.15 5.74
N PRO A 102 6.87 5.10 6.91
CA PRO A 102 6.47 3.82 7.50
C PRO A 102 5.51 3.05 6.60
N VAL A 103 5.80 1.76 6.43
CA VAL A 103 4.92 0.80 5.76
C VAL A 103 4.42 -0.15 6.83
N VAL A 104 3.12 -0.17 7.04
CA VAL A 104 2.48 -0.95 8.09
C VAL A 104 1.86 -2.19 7.46
N LEU A 105 2.41 -3.35 7.77
CA LEU A 105 1.91 -4.64 7.27
C LEU A 105 0.98 -5.24 8.32
N SER A 106 -0.17 -5.71 7.90
CA SER A 106 -1.12 -6.34 8.80
C SER A 106 -1.84 -7.50 8.12
N ASN A 107 -2.41 -8.39 8.93
CA ASN A 107 -3.28 -9.45 8.44
C ASN A 107 -4.65 -9.31 9.11
N LEU A 108 -5.56 -10.25 8.82
CA LEU A 108 -6.91 -10.21 9.36
C LEU A 108 -6.98 -10.75 10.80
N LYS A 109 -5.85 -11.24 11.35
CA LYS A 109 -5.79 -11.83 12.69
C LYS A 109 -5.14 -10.90 13.71
N GLY A 110 -4.91 -9.66 13.35
CA GLY A 110 -4.38 -8.64 14.26
C GLY A 110 -2.86 -8.57 14.36
N LYS A 111 -2.13 -9.33 13.54
CA LYS A 111 -0.67 -9.22 13.50
C LYS A 111 -0.29 -7.93 12.76
N VAL A 112 0.64 -7.17 13.31
CA VAL A 112 1.06 -5.87 12.74
C VAL A 112 2.57 -5.74 12.84
N GLU A 113 3.18 -5.24 11.76
CA GLU A 113 4.60 -4.88 11.74
C GLU A 113 4.77 -3.59 10.95
N ALA A 114 5.48 -2.63 11.51
CA ALA A 114 5.79 -1.37 10.82
C ALA A 114 7.27 -1.35 10.45
N LEU A 115 7.54 -1.09 9.18
CA LEU A 115 8.89 -1.00 8.62
C LEU A 115 9.01 0.32 7.85
N ARG A 116 10.20 0.87 7.77
CA ARG A 116 10.43 2.02 6.90
C ARG A 116 10.70 1.55 5.48
N MET A 117 10.36 2.38 4.50
CA MET A 117 10.65 2.07 3.09
C MET A 117 12.12 1.80 2.85
N SER A 118 13.02 2.51 3.53
CA SER A 118 14.47 2.29 3.41
C SER A 118 14.90 0.88 3.84
N GLN A 119 14.14 0.22 4.72
CA GLN A 119 14.38 -1.18 5.10
C GLN A 119 13.89 -2.15 4.04
N LEU A 120 12.79 -1.81 3.37
CA LEU A 120 12.20 -2.65 2.32
C LEU A 120 12.83 -2.43 0.96
N PHE A 121 13.46 -1.27 0.74
CA PHE A 121 14.00 -0.89 -0.55
C PHE A 121 15.34 -0.15 -0.38
N PRO A 122 16.38 -0.86 0.09
CA PRO A 122 17.70 -0.24 0.23
C PRO A 122 18.29 0.08 -1.14
N LYS A 123 19.02 1.20 -1.23
CA LYS A 123 19.66 1.68 -2.45
C LYS A 123 18.66 1.77 -3.61
N PRO A 124 17.58 2.54 -3.45
CA PRO A 124 16.55 2.59 -4.50
C PRO A 124 17.06 3.34 -5.72
N PHE A 125 16.56 2.95 -6.89
CA PHE A 125 16.71 3.75 -8.11
C PHE A 125 15.68 4.88 -8.06
N ASP A 126 16.11 6.13 -8.23
CA ASP A 126 15.20 7.28 -8.29
C ASP A 126 15.80 8.40 -9.15
N SER A 127 15.15 9.55 -9.15
CA SER A 127 15.56 10.69 -9.98
C SER A 127 16.98 11.20 -9.63
N SER A 128 17.49 10.90 -8.44
CA SER A 128 18.87 11.29 -8.09
C SER A 128 19.91 10.53 -8.91
N ASN A 129 19.53 9.44 -9.56
CA ASN A 129 20.39 8.64 -10.43
C ASN A 129 20.39 9.14 -11.88
N LEU A 130 19.53 10.10 -12.23
CA LEU A 130 19.36 10.59 -13.60
C LEU A 130 20.07 11.91 -13.89
#